data_fe5587e9acc7cb89e62f29e9054780bd
#
_entry.id   fe5587e9acc7cb89e62f29e9054780bd
#
_cell.length_a   1.000
_cell.length_b   1.000
_cell.length_c   1.000
_cell.angle_alpha   90.00
_cell.angle_beta   90.00
_cell.angle_gamma   90.00
#
_symmetry.space_group_name_H-M   'P 1'
#
loop_
_entity.id
_entity.type
_entity.pdbx_description
1 polymer ?
#
loop_
_entity_poly.entity_id
_entity_poly.type
_entity_poly.pdbx_seq_one_letter_code
_entity_poly.pdbx_strand_id
1 'polypeptide(L)'
;SPAYRQAWIALALILPISGFVMYYLWGRSSRNKKKLDQHILRQISYGNQFLIHDEQAYQKFLQENPVAGRMVKYMETAEFPLSAANDVKYYPMGEDAFEDIFAALEQAEDYILIDFFIVAEGALWDKTFEILKRKVAQGVEVKFLYDDFGAAIRTGKYFSTMLQKAGIDVRVFNPIHKYTGELYMNFRSHQKIVVVDGKVAFTGGFNLADEYANLIERFGVWKDTGVRVSGEAVWGLTIVFLQMWEASSTDPEHVGYLRYRVMPESTGDTYCHVISDGPANNPFNPIESIYNQMIMYSDEYLYITTPYLVIEDYMKQSLIEAAQRGVDVRIITPSIPDKKLVKILTYYNYGSLLKEGIRIYEYTPGFVHAKQILTEDAAIVGTINMDYRSYYLHYENGIWMSGEQIQEDIRKDFCATFEESHEVSYEEWKNRPRRYKFIEPVLNLFSILL
;
A
#
# COMPACT_ATOMS: atom_id res chain seq x y z
N SER A 1 2.51 8.02 18.13
CA SER A 1 2.58 9.44 17.73
C SER A 1 2.05 10.35 18.86
N PRO A 2 2.62 11.55 19.10
CA PRO A 2 2.06 12.54 20.04
C PRO A 2 0.61 12.92 19.70
N ALA A 3 0.29 13.06 18.42
CA ALA A 3 -1.03 13.40 17.93
C ALA A 3 -2.09 12.33 18.31
N TYR A 4 -1.74 11.04 18.27
CA TYR A 4 -2.61 9.96 18.73
C TYR A 4 -3.02 10.11 20.22
N ARG A 5 -2.06 10.45 21.07
CA ARG A 5 -2.35 10.71 22.51
C ARG A 5 -3.23 11.94 22.69
N GLN A 6 -2.96 13.01 21.95
CA GLN A 6 -3.76 14.25 22.00
C GLN A 6 -5.20 14.01 21.58
N ALA A 7 -5.44 13.25 20.50
CA ALA A 7 -6.78 12.90 20.04
C ALA A 7 -7.59 12.12 21.10
N TRP A 8 -6.97 11.13 21.76
CA TRP A 8 -7.62 10.40 22.85
C TRP A 8 -7.88 11.25 24.10
N ILE A 9 -6.94 12.15 24.47
CA ILE A 9 -7.15 13.09 25.56
C ILE A 9 -8.30 14.03 25.24
N ALA A 10 -8.35 14.60 24.03
CA ALA A 10 -9.43 15.46 23.58
C ALA A 10 -10.79 14.74 23.61
N LEU A 11 -10.83 13.51 23.11
CA LEU A 11 -12.05 12.68 23.14
C LEU A 11 -12.52 12.43 24.57
N ALA A 12 -11.60 12.09 25.48
CA ALA A 12 -11.93 11.87 26.89
C ALA A 12 -12.39 13.15 27.64
N LEU A 13 -11.89 14.33 27.22
CA LEU A 13 -12.34 15.62 27.76
C LEU A 13 -13.73 16.02 27.25
N ILE A 14 -14.01 15.78 25.96
CA ILE A 14 -15.33 16.09 25.35
C ILE A 14 -16.40 15.09 25.79
N LEU A 15 -16.05 13.82 25.89
CA LEU A 15 -16.93 12.71 26.26
C LEU A 15 -16.31 11.94 27.46
N PRO A 16 -16.38 12.44 28.70
CA PRO A 16 -15.59 11.90 29.80
C PRO A 16 -15.78 10.42 30.09
N ILE A 17 -17.02 9.93 30.05
CA ILE A 17 -17.32 8.50 30.33
C ILE A 17 -17.13 7.66 29.07
N SER A 18 -17.81 8.01 27.97
CA SER A 18 -17.76 7.24 26.74
C SER A 18 -16.39 7.30 26.06
N GLY A 19 -15.72 8.46 26.05
CA GLY A 19 -14.38 8.61 25.53
C GLY A 19 -13.35 7.78 26.31
N PHE A 20 -13.45 7.71 27.64
CA PHE A 20 -12.62 6.83 28.46
C PHE A 20 -12.88 5.34 28.17
N VAL A 21 -14.14 4.94 28.04
CA VAL A 21 -14.51 3.56 27.65
C VAL A 21 -13.98 3.22 26.27
N MET A 22 -14.13 4.12 25.30
CA MET A 22 -13.59 3.97 23.96
C MET A 22 -12.05 3.85 23.96
N TYR A 23 -11.35 4.70 24.74
CA TYR A 23 -9.93 4.58 24.90
C TYR A 23 -9.52 3.24 25.52
N TYR A 24 -10.25 2.79 26.53
CA TYR A 24 -9.98 1.51 27.19
C TYR A 24 -10.15 0.32 26.24
N LEU A 25 -11.17 0.35 25.38
CA LEU A 25 -11.48 -0.73 24.43
C LEU A 25 -10.56 -0.68 23.18
N TRP A 26 -10.29 0.52 22.65
CA TRP A 26 -9.65 0.69 21.34
C TRP A 26 -8.34 1.47 21.34
N GLY A 27 -8.15 2.37 22.28
CA GLY A 27 -7.00 3.29 22.27
C GLY A 27 -5.77 2.74 22.98
N ARG A 28 -5.95 1.88 23.99
CA ARG A 28 -4.82 1.35 24.75
C ARG A 28 -4.17 0.14 24.07
N SER A 29 -2.87 -0.01 24.26
CA SER A 29 -2.17 -1.24 23.89
C SER A 29 -2.54 -2.36 24.84
N SER A 30 -3.34 -3.33 24.39
CA SER A 30 -3.70 -4.51 25.18
C SER A 30 -2.56 -5.54 25.23
N ARG A 31 -2.65 -6.46 26.19
CA ARG A 31 -1.69 -7.60 26.28
C ARG A 31 -1.76 -8.50 25.04
N ASN A 32 -2.96 -8.67 24.48
CA ASN A 32 -3.16 -9.50 23.29
C ASN A 32 -2.53 -8.85 22.05
N LYS A 33 -2.69 -7.52 21.89
CA LYS A 33 -2.01 -6.77 20.84
C LYS A 33 -0.50 -6.94 20.90
N LYS A 34 0.10 -6.76 22.08
CA LYS A 34 1.56 -6.94 22.25
C LYS A 34 2.04 -8.34 21.87
N LYS A 35 1.25 -9.37 22.15
CA LYS A 35 1.56 -10.74 21.74
C LYS A 35 1.48 -10.92 20.22
N LEU A 36 0.46 -10.32 19.60
CA LEU A 36 0.32 -10.34 18.14
C LEU A 36 1.50 -9.62 17.48
N ASP A 37 1.82 -8.39 17.93
CA ASP A 37 2.96 -7.63 17.42
C ASP A 37 4.28 -8.43 17.55
N GLN A 38 4.53 -9.03 18.70
CA GLN A 38 5.72 -9.88 18.94
C GLN A 38 5.75 -11.13 18.06
N HIS A 39 4.58 -11.72 17.78
CA HIS A 39 4.49 -12.85 16.87
C HIS A 39 4.85 -12.42 15.44
N ILE A 40 4.23 -11.35 14.95
CA ILE A 40 4.47 -10.83 13.59
C ILE A 40 5.93 -10.40 13.43
N LEU A 41 6.51 -9.66 14.40
CA LEU A 41 7.91 -9.27 14.35
C LEU A 41 8.86 -10.46 14.28
N ARG A 42 8.56 -11.57 14.98
CA ARG A 42 9.36 -12.79 14.87
C ARG A 42 9.31 -13.38 13.47
N GLN A 43 8.14 -13.37 12.82
CA GLN A 43 8.00 -13.85 11.44
C GLN A 43 8.74 -12.96 10.45
N ILE A 44 8.63 -11.62 10.62
CA ILE A 44 9.38 -10.66 9.81
C ILE A 44 10.90 -10.89 9.98
N SER A 45 11.39 -10.94 11.21
CA SER A 45 12.83 -11.18 11.48
C SER A 45 13.30 -12.53 10.96
N TYR A 46 12.46 -13.56 11.01
CA TYR A 46 12.80 -14.86 10.42
C TYR A 46 12.88 -14.78 8.89
N GLY A 47 11.90 -14.16 8.24
CA GLY A 47 11.90 -14.01 6.78
C GLY A 47 13.06 -13.15 6.28
N ASN A 48 13.43 -12.09 7.02
CA ASN A 48 14.55 -11.21 6.63
C ASN A 48 15.89 -11.94 6.52
N GLN A 49 16.08 -13.07 7.22
CA GLN A 49 17.29 -13.89 7.09
C GLN A 49 17.49 -14.49 5.69
N PHE A 50 16.44 -14.51 4.86
CA PHE A 50 16.46 -15.02 3.49
C PHE A 50 16.55 -13.92 2.44
N LEU A 51 16.57 -12.64 2.84
CA LEU A 51 16.79 -11.52 1.94
C LEU A 51 18.19 -11.61 1.33
N ILE A 52 18.31 -11.16 0.09
CA ILE A 52 19.58 -11.19 -0.65
C ILE A 52 20.07 -9.76 -0.78
N HIS A 53 21.30 -9.54 -0.35
CA HIS A 53 22.01 -8.27 -0.47
C HIS A 53 23.01 -8.38 -1.62
N ASP A 54 22.77 -7.64 -2.70
CA ASP A 54 23.70 -7.53 -3.83
C ASP A 54 24.64 -6.34 -3.62
N GLU A 55 25.76 -6.59 -2.96
CA GLU A 55 26.76 -5.56 -2.66
C GLU A 55 27.32 -4.90 -3.92
N GLN A 56 27.44 -5.64 -5.03
CA GLN A 56 27.96 -5.07 -6.28
C GLN A 56 26.97 -4.08 -6.90
N ALA A 57 25.69 -4.48 -7.00
CA ALA A 57 24.64 -3.60 -7.48
C ALA A 57 24.47 -2.38 -6.57
N TYR A 58 24.52 -2.56 -5.26
CA TYR A 58 24.44 -1.49 -4.27
C TYR A 58 25.57 -0.47 -4.44
N GLN A 59 26.84 -0.91 -4.49
CA GLN A 59 27.97 0.01 -4.64
C GLN A 59 27.95 0.72 -6.01
N LYS A 60 27.56 0.02 -7.07
CA LYS A 60 27.40 0.62 -8.39
C LYS A 60 26.34 1.71 -8.37
N PHE A 61 25.15 1.43 -7.80
CA PHE A 61 24.06 2.41 -7.71
C PHE A 61 24.50 3.68 -6.97
N LEU A 62 25.20 3.53 -5.82
CA LEU A 62 25.68 4.66 -5.03
C LEU A 62 26.67 5.57 -5.79
N GLN A 63 27.47 4.99 -6.67
CA GLN A 63 28.43 5.75 -7.49
C GLN A 63 27.73 6.51 -8.61
N GLU A 64 26.74 5.88 -9.25
CA GLU A 64 26.02 6.44 -10.40
C GLU A 64 24.95 7.46 -9.97
N ASN A 65 24.36 7.29 -8.79
CA ASN A 65 23.21 8.04 -8.32
C ASN A 65 23.42 8.61 -6.90
N PRO A 66 24.26 9.64 -6.72
CA PRO A 66 24.67 10.11 -5.39
C PRO A 66 23.53 10.70 -4.55
N VAL A 67 22.47 11.26 -5.16
CA VAL A 67 21.30 11.81 -4.47
C VAL A 67 20.39 10.67 -4.03
N ALA A 68 19.87 9.88 -4.97
CA ALA A 68 19.05 8.71 -4.68
C ALA A 68 19.78 7.69 -3.79
N GLY A 69 21.10 7.60 -3.92
CA GLY A 69 21.95 6.75 -3.08
C GLY A 69 21.85 7.02 -1.57
N ARG A 70 21.41 8.22 -1.15
CA ARG A 70 21.15 8.51 0.26
C ARG A 70 19.91 7.75 0.76
N MET A 71 18.86 7.70 -0.05
CA MET A 71 17.65 6.92 0.24
C MET A 71 17.95 5.42 0.24
N VAL A 72 18.71 4.96 -0.76
CA VAL A 72 19.13 3.56 -0.87
C VAL A 72 19.92 3.11 0.37
N LYS A 73 20.85 3.92 0.89
CA LYS A 73 21.54 3.63 2.17
C LYS A 73 20.58 3.47 3.33
N TYR A 74 19.56 4.31 3.39
CA TYR A 74 18.54 4.20 4.45
C TYR A 74 17.71 2.92 4.30
N MET A 75 17.29 2.59 3.07
CA MET A 75 16.49 1.39 2.80
C MET A 75 17.28 0.11 3.11
N GLU A 76 18.57 0.04 2.79
CA GLU A 76 19.44 -1.07 3.23
C GLU A 76 19.50 -1.19 4.76
N THR A 77 19.62 -0.08 5.47
CA THR A 77 19.61 -0.07 6.94
C THR A 77 18.25 -0.52 7.52
N ALA A 78 17.17 -0.27 6.77
CA ALA A 78 15.81 -0.70 7.13
C ALA A 78 15.49 -2.14 6.70
N GLU A 79 16.50 -2.91 6.27
CA GLU A 79 16.36 -4.30 5.79
C GLU A 79 15.49 -4.45 4.52
N PHE A 80 15.56 -3.45 3.64
CA PHE A 80 15.00 -3.51 2.29
C PHE A 80 16.16 -3.52 1.28
N PRO A 81 16.71 -4.68 0.92
CA PRO A 81 17.88 -4.75 0.06
C PRO A 81 17.59 -4.27 -1.37
N LEU A 82 18.60 -3.63 -1.99
CA LEU A 82 18.56 -3.26 -3.39
C LEU A 82 18.68 -4.50 -4.27
N SER A 83 17.79 -4.60 -5.24
CA SER A 83 17.92 -5.57 -6.32
C SER A 83 18.14 -4.88 -7.67
N ALA A 84 19.00 -5.42 -8.48
CA ALA A 84 19.26 -4.97 -9.86
C ALA A 84 18.65 -5.95 -10.87
N ALA A 85 18.77 -5.62 -12.14
CA ALA A 85 18.36 -6.46 -13.27
C ALA A 85 16.88 -6.89 -13.20
N ASN A 86 15.99 -5.96 -12.81
CA ASN A 86 14.55 -6.21 -12.82
C ASN A 86 13.95 -5.66 -14.12
N ASP A 87 13.02 -6.42 -14.71
CA ASP A 87 12.10 -5.95 -15.73
C ASP A 87 10.78 -5.58 -15.04
N VAL A 88 10.38 -4.32 -15.19
CA VAL A 88 9.20 -3.78 -14.53
C VAL A 88 8.24 -3.19 -15.56
N LYS A 89 6.99 -3.68 -15.54
CA LYS A 89 5.91 -3.14 -16.35
C LYS A 89 4.93 -2.39 -15.44
N TYR A 90 4.64 -1.14 -15.79
CA TYR A 90 3.65 -0.31 -15.12
C TYR A 90 2.26 -0.49 -15.72
N TYR A 91 1.23 -0.44 -14.88
CA TYR A 91 -0.17 -0.45 -15.28
C TYR A 91 -0.86 0.81 -14.79
N PRO A 92 -1.34 1.67 -15.69
CA PRO A 92 -2.08 2.88 -15.33
C PRO A 92 -3.52 2.58 -14.87
N MET A 93 -4.03 1.37 -15.16
CA MET A 93 -5.39 0.93 -14.85
C MET A 93 -5.39 -0.50 -14.31
N GLY A 94 -6.36 -0.79 -13.43
CA GLY A 94 -6.45 -2.13 -12.82
C GLY A 94 -6.86 -3.22 -13.81
N GLU A 95 -7.71 -2.93 -14.79
CA GLU A 95 -8.10 -3.88 -15.82
C GLU A 95 -6.91 -4.43 -16.59
N ASP A 96 -5.95 -3.57 -16.96
CA ASP A 96 -4.73 -3.98 -17.67
C ASP A 96 -3.86 -4.89 -16.80
N ALA A 97 -3.77 -4.59 -15.50
CA ALA A 97 -3.04 -5.42 -14.54
C ALA A 97 -3.69 -6.81 -14.39
N PHE A 98 -5.02 -6.87 -14.31
CA PHE A 98 -5.73 -8.16 -14.16
C PHE A 98 -5.65 -9.03 -15.41
N GLU A 99 -5.57 -8.47 -16.62
CA GLU A 99 -5.31 -9.25 -17.83
C GLU A 99 -3.99 -10.01 -17.74
N ASP A 100 -2.91 -9.32 -17.36
CA ASP A 100 -1.59 -9.95 -17.21
C ASP A 100 -1.52 -10.88 -15.99
N ILE A 101 -2.20 -10.57 -14.89
CA ILE A 101 -2.33 -11.47 -13.74
C ILE A 101 -2.98 -12.78 -14.17
N PHE A 102 -4.09 -12.74 -14.89
CA PHE A 102 -4.74 -13.95 -15.37
C PHE A 102 -3.86 -14.76 -16.32
N ALA A 103 -3.16 -14.07 -17.23
CA ALA A 103 -2.21 -14.73 -18.13
C ALA A 103 -1.08 -15.44 -17.35
N ALA A 104 -0.54 -14.81 -16.31
CA ALA A 104 0.48 -15.40 -15.45
C ALA A 104 -0.07 -16.60 -14.65
N LEU A 105 -1.26 -16.46 -14.05
CA LEU A 105 -1.91 -17.56 -13.32
C LEU A 105 -2.17 -18.80 -14.22
N GLU A 106 -2.56 -18.59 -15.48
CA GLU A 106 -2.75 -19.68 -16.44
C GLU A 106 -1.43 -20.39 -16.81
N GLN A 107 -0.31 -19.69 -16.72
CA GLN A 107 1.02 -20.24 -17.03
C GLN A 107 1.70 -20.90 -15.83
N ALA A 108 1.12 -20.81 -14.63
CA ALA A 108 1.72 -21.36 -13.42
C ALA A 108 1.97 -22.88 -13.53
N GLU A 109 3.15 -23.33 -13.14
CA GLU A 109 3.59 -24.73 -13.20
C GLU A 109 3.88 -25.30 -11.79
N ASP A 110 4.42 -24.48 -10.86
CA ASP A 110 4.89 -24.93 -9.56
C ASP A 110 4.00 -24.38 -8.43
N TYR A 111 3.85 -23.06 -8.33
CA TYR A 111 3.08 -22.45 -7.25
C TYR A 111 2.50 -21.08 -7.57
N ILE A 112 1.43 -20.73 -6.86
CA ILE A 112 0.77 -19.43 -6.86
C ILE A 112 0.61 -18.94 -5.42
N LEU A 113 1.09 -17.72 -5.13
CA LEU A 113 0.91 -17.04 -3.84
C LEU A 113 0.06 -15.79 -4.06
N ILE A 114 -1.03 -15.65 -3.31
CA ILE A 114 -1.97 -14.52 -3.44
C ILE A 114 -2.26 -13.94 -2.07
N ASP A 115 -2.09 -12.62 -1.90
CA ASP A 115 -2.55 -11.84 -0.76
C ASP A 115 -3.37 -10.64 -1.23
N PHE A 116 -4.59 -10.48 -0.69
CA PHE A 116 -5.43 -9.31 -0.93
C PHE A 116 -6.13 -8.84 0.35
N PHE A 117 -6.21 -7.53 0.51
CA PHE A 117 -7.01 -6.92 1.58
C PHE A 117 -8.51 -7.13 1.36
N ILE A 118 -9.02 -6.73 0.17
CA ILE A 118 -10.41 -6.95 -0.22
C ILE A 118 -10.49 -8.07 -1.24
N VAL A 119 -11.34 -9.03 -0.94
CA VAL A 119 -11.83 -10.01 -1.90
C VAL A 119 -13.34 -9.88 -1.93
N ALA A 120 -13.94 -9.79 -3.12
CA ALA A 120 -15.39 -9.70 -3.28
C ALA A 120 -15.88 -10.70 -4.31
N GLU A 121 -16.97 -11.38 -4.00
CA GLU A 121 -17.68 -12.23 -4.99
C GLU A 121 -18.14 -11.35 -6.16
N GLY A 122 -17.90 -11.83 -7.39
CA GLY A 122 -18.16 -11.12 -8.65
C GLY A 122 -17.41 -11.73 -9.80
N ALA A 123 -17.49 -11.12 -10.97
CA ALA A 123 -16.92 -11.68 -12.22
C ALA A 123 -15.39 -11.84 -12.15
N LEU A 124 -14.70 -10.87 -11.54
CA LEU A 124 -13.25 -10.93 -11.36
C LEU A 124 -12.84 -12.10 -10.45
N TRP A 125 -13.56 -12.27 -9.35
CA TRP A 125 -13.36 -13.39 -8.43
C TRP A 125 -13.67 -14.73 -9.09
N ASP A 126 -14.81 -14.86 -9.78
CA ASP A 126 -15.22 -16.10 -10.41
C ASP A 126 -14.18 -16.59 -11.42
N LYS A 127 -13.65 -15.68 -12.25
CA LYS A 127 -12.57 -15.99 -13.18
C LYS A 127 -11.29 -16.43 -12.45
N THR A 128 -10.89 -15.71 -11.42
CA THR A 128 -9.73 -16.08 -10.59
C THR A 128 -9.90 -17.47 -10.00
N PHE A 129 -11.04 -17.75 -9.37
CA PHE A 129 -11.30 -19.01 -8.68
C PHE A 129 -11.33 -20.20 -9.67
N GLU A 130 -11.91 -20.03 -10.87
CA GLU A 130 -11.89 -21.08 -11.90
C GLU A 130 -10.46 -21.38 -12.37
N ILE A 131 -9.59 -20.38 -12.52
CA ILE A 131 -8.18 -20.60 -12.86
C ILE A 131 -7.49 -21.37 -11.71
N LEU A 132 -7.63 -20.91 -10.48
CA LEU A 132 -6.99 -21.55 -9.32
C LEU A 132 -7.41 -23.00 -9.15
N LYS A 133 -8.70 -23.34 -9.33
CA LYS A 133 -9.17 -24.72 -9.29
C LYS A 133 -8.50 -25.60 -10.34
N ARG A 134 -8.39 -25.10 -11.58
CA ARG A 134 -7.70 -25.85 -12.64
C ARG A 134 -6.23 -26.09 -12.32
N LYS A 135 -5.55 -25.05 -11.77
CA LYS A 135 -4.13 -25.15 -11.42
C LYS A 135 -3.89 -26.13 -10.27
N VAL A 136 -4.73 -26.10 -9.24
CA VAL A 136 -4.69 -27.13 -8.18
C VAL A 136 -4.89 -28.54 -8.74
N ALA A 137 -5.85 -28.73 -9.65
CA ALA A 137 -6.06 -30.04 -10.30
C ALA A 137 -4.87 -30.50 -11.16
N GLN A 138 -4.03 -29.58 -11.62
CA GLN A 138 -2.77 -29.85 -12.33
C GLN A 138 -1.58 -30.08 -11.40
N GLY A 139 -1.76 -29.96 -10.07
CA GLY A 139 -0.72 -30.17 -9.08
C GLY A 139 0.02 -28.90 -8.65
N VAL A 140 -0.39 -27.71 -9.11
CA VAL A 140 0.18 -26.42 -8.69
C VAL A 140 -0.22 -26.14 -7.24
N GLU A 141 0.74 -25.78 -6.41
CA GLU A 141 0.48 -25.33 -5.03
C GLU A 141 -0.13 -23.93 -5.04
N VAL A 142 -1.28 -23.75 -4.41
CA VAL A 142 -1.93 -22.43 -4.29
C VAL A 142 -2.08 -22.05 -2.83
N LYS A 143 -1.46 -20.93 -2.45
CA LYS A 143 -1.62 -20.28 -1.15
C LYS A 143 -2.39 -18.99 -1.31
N PHE A 144 -3.49 -18.87 -0.58
CA PHE A 144 -4.38 -17.71 -0.62
C PHE A 144 -4.51 -17.09 0.77
N LEU A 145 -3.99 -15.88 0.92
CA LEU A 145 -4.09 -15.06 2.12
C LEU A 145 -5.08 -13.92 1.88
N TYR A 146 -5.93 -13.62 2.85
CA TYR A 146 -6.76 -12.42 2.81
C TYR A 146 -7.03 -11.87 4.20
N ASP A 147 -7.34 -10.57 4.26
CA ASP A 147 -7.71 -9.91 5.51
C ASP A 147 -9.21 -10.12 5.82
N ASP A 148 -9.50 -10.55 7.05
CA ASP A 148 -10.90 -10.84 7.46
C ASP A 148 -11.79 -9.60 7.42
N PHE A 149 -11.28 -8.42 7.77
CA PHE A 149 -12.06 -7.18 7.78
C PHE A 149 -12.39 -6.71 6.36
N GLY A 150 -11.42 -6.77 5.46
CA GLY A 150 -11.60 -6.37 4.06
C GLY A 150 -12.57 -7.27 3.30
N ALA A 151 -12.62 -8.56 3.63
CA ALA A 151 -13.46 -9.54 2.98
C ALA A 151 -14.84 -9.75 3.66
N ALA A 152 -14.98 -9.46 4.97
CA ALA A 152 -16.07 -9.90 5.85
C ALA A 152 -17.50 -9.63 5.35
N ILE A 153 -17.73 -8.51 4.67
CA ILE A 153 -19.06 -8.13 4.14
C ILE A 153 -19.17 -8.31 2.63
N ARG A 154 -18.15 -8.82 1.98
CA ARG A 154 -18.05 -8.93 0.51
C ARG A 154 -17.90 -10.36 0.03
N THR A 155 -17.66 -11.29 0.95
CA THR A 155 -17.60 -12.73 0.70
C THR A 155 -18.63 -13.47 1.53
N GLY A 156 -19.06 -14.65 1.06
CA GLY A 156 -20.01 -15.51 1.79
C GLY A 156 -19.37 -16.12 3.05
N LYS A 157 -20.24 -16.46 4.01
CA LYS A 157 -19.84 -17.07 5.31
C LYS A 157 -18.90 -18.28 5.20
N TYR A 158 -18.98 -19.02 4.10
CA TYR A 158 -18.21 -20.25 3.88
C TYR A 158 -17.07 -20.07 2.87
N PHE A 159 -16.64 -18.85 2.63
CA PHE A 159 -15.63 -18.53 1.63
C PHE A 159 -14.33 -19.32 1.82
N SER A 160 -13.70 -19.28 2.99
CA SER A 160 -12.52 -20.10 3.28
C SER A 160 -12.76 -21.59 3.08
N THR A 161 -13.93 -22.10 3.52
CA THR A 161 -14.26 -23.51 3.37
C THR A 161 -14.41 -23.91 1.91
N MET A 162 -14.94 -23.03 1.08
CA MET A 162 -15.06 -23.23 -0.36
C MET A 162 -13.68 -23.38 -1.02
N LEU A 163 -12.75 -22.48 -0.67
CA LEU A 163 -11.37 -22.51 -1.16
C LEU A 163 -10.64 -23.80 -0.73
N GLN A 164 -10.74 -24.17 0.56
CA GLN A 164 -10.14 -25.40 1.08
C GLN A 164 -10.69 -26.65 0.40
N LYS A 165 -12.00 -26.71 0.10
CA LYS A 165 -12.60 -27.81 -0.65
C LYS A 165 -12.09 -27.92 -2.08
N ALA A 166 -11.67 -26.80 -2.66
CA ALA A 166 -11.03 -26.76 -3.98
C ALA A 166 -9.53 -27.14 -3.94
N GLY A 167 -8.99 -27.46 -2.75
CA GLY A 167 -7.57 -27.83 -2.56
C GLY A 167 -6.62 -26.64 -2.45
N ILE A 168 -7.16 -25.43 -2.27
CA ILE A 168 -6.37 -24.21 -2.06
C ILE A 168 -6.01 -24.12 -0.58
N ASP A 169 -4.72 -23.90 -0.27
CA ASP A 169 -4.27 -23.59 1.09
C ASP A 169 -4.64 -22.14 1.44
N VAL A 170 -5.46 -21.96 2.48
CA VAL A 170 -6.06 -20.66 2.81
C VAL A 170 -5.72 -20.24 4.22
N ARG A 171 -5.23 -19.04 4.38
CA ARG A 171 -5.10 -18.38 5.69
C ARG A 171 -5.86 -17.05 5.70
N VAL A 172 -6.35 -16.70 6.86
CA VAL A 172 -7.10 -15.46 7.12
C VAL A 172 -6.31 -14.61 8.09
N PHE A 173 -5.91 -13.42 7.63
CA PHE A 173 -5.19 -12.49 8.50
C PHE A 173 -6.14 -11.84 9.51
N ASN A 174 -5.74 -11.86 10.78
CA ASN A 174 -6.37 -11.21 11.93
C ASN A 174 -7.92 -11.36 11.98
N PRO A 175 -8.44 -12.59 12.17
CA PRO A 175 -9.88 -12.87 12.16
C PRO A 175 -10.64 -12.10 13.22
N ILE A 176 -11.71 -11.37 12.83
CA ILE A 176 -12.51 -10.49 13.70
C ILE A 176 -13.20 -11.27 14.82
N HIS A 177 -13.68 -12.49 14.54
CA HIS A 177 -14.43 -13.32 15.50
C HIS A 177 -13.57 -13.87 16.65
N LYS A 178 -12.25 -13.89 16.52
CA LYS A 178 -11.32 -14.32 17.60
C LYS A 178 -11.28 -13.34 18.77
N TYR A 179 -11.79 -12.12 18.61
CA TYR A 179 -11.53 -11.01 19.52
C TYR A 179 -12.83 -10.30 19.92
N THR A 180 -13.84 -11.06 20.30
CA THR A 180 -15.20 -10.56 20.64
C THR A 180 -15.25 -9.48 21.75
N GLY A 181 -14.14 -9.17 22.41
CA GLY A 181 -14.04 -8.09 23.40
C GLY A 181 -13.20 -6.89 22.97
N GLU A 182 -12.52 -6.96 21.81
CA GLU A 182 -11.66 -5.90 21.31
C GLU A 182 -11.90 -5.75 19.80
N LEU A 183 -12.49 -4.65 19.36
CA LEU A 183 -12.67 -4.37 17.93
C LEU A 183 -11.33 -4.01 17.30
N TYR A 184 -10.62 -5.00 16.81
CA TYR A 184 -9.39 -4.80 16.03
C TYR A 184 -9.71 -4.32 14.61
N MET A 185 -10.30 -3.14 14.48
CA MET A 185 -10.47 -2.46 13.19
C MET A 185 -9.13 -1.98 12.61
N ASN A 186 -8.14 -1.85 13.47
CA ASN A 186 -6.76 -1.50 13.16
C ASN A 186 -5.91 -2.78 13.01
N PHE A 187 -4.69 -2.67 12.53
CA PHE A 187 -3.76 -3.80 12.32
C PHE A 187 -4.26 -4.79 11.26
N ARG A 188 -4.51 -4.26 10.06
CA ARG A 188 -5.00 -5.01 8.90
C ARG A 188 -3.90 -5.22 7.88
N SER A 189 -3.90 -6.37 7.18
CA SER A 189 -3.07 -6.54 5.99
C SER A 189 -3.71 -5.78 4.84
N HIS A 190 -3.10 -4.66 4.48
CA HIS A 190 -3.53 -3.89 3.31
C HIS A 190 -2.66 -4.20 2.08
N GLN A 191 -1.86 -5.25 2.16
CA GLN A 191 -1.00 -5.72 1.09
C GLN A 191 -1.81 -6.32 -0.07
N LYS A 192 -1.24 -6.27 -1.26
CA LYS A 192 -1.77 -6.89 -2.47
C LYS A 192 -0.60 -7.43 -3.26
N ILE A 193 -0.48 -8.75 -3.24
CA ILE A 193 0.66 -9.46 -3.81
C ILE A 193 0.15 -10.68 -4.56
N VAL A 194 0.59 -10.84 -5.80
CA VAL A 194 0.44 -12.09 -6.55
C VAL A 194 1.82 -12.52 -7.01
N VAL A 195 2.25 -13.72 -6.67
CA VAL A 195 3.51 -14.32 -7.13
C VAL A 195 3.21 -15.62 -7.86
N VAL A 196 3.80 -15.79 -9.02
CA VAL A 196 3.66 -17.03 -9.82
C VAL A 196 5.05 -17.61 -10.07
N ASP A 197 5.25 -18.84 -9.61
CA ASP A 197 6.45 -19.66 -9.78
C ASP A 197 7.78 -18.98 -9.38
N GLY A 198 7.74 -17.89 -8.59
CA GLY A 198 8.93 -17.08 -8.29
C GLY A 198 9.56 -16.38 -9.49
N LYS A 199 8.89 -16.41 -10.65
CA LYS A 199 9.35 -15.84 -11.91
C LYS A 199 8.78 -14.45 -12.16
N VAL A 200 7.53 -14.23 -11.73
CA VAL A 200 6.81 -12.96 -11.89
C VAL A 200 6.00 -12.65 -10.66
N ALA A 201 5.92 -11.36 -10.31
CA ALA A 201 5.08 -10.89 -9.23
C ALA A 201 4.35 -9.60 -9.63
N PHE A 202 3.20 -9.36 -8.99
CA PHE A 202 2.36 -8.19 -9.17
C PHE A 202 2.04 -7.55 -7.82
N THR A 203 2.05 -6.22 -7.78
CA THR A 203 1.56 -5.44 -6.65
C THR A 203 1.01 -4.10 -7.12
N GLY A 204 0.22 -3.45 -6.28
CA GLY A 204 -0.40 -2.16 -6.62
C GLY A 204 -1.51 -1.78 -5.65
N GLY A 205 -2.32 -0.79 -6.03
CA GLY A 205 -3.44 -0.32 -5.22
C GLY A 205 -4.70 -1.18 -5.34
N PHE A 206 -4.83 -1.98 -6.39
CA PHE A 206 -6.03 -2.75 -6.74
C PHE A 206 -6.29 -3.94 -5.81
N ASN A 207 -7.57 -4.16 -5.50
CA ASN A 207 -8.03 -5.35 -4.79
C ASN A 207 -8.76 -6.32 -5.75
N LEU A 208 -9.05 -7.51 -5.27
CA LEU A 208 -9.74 -8.53 -6.05
C LEU A 208 -11.27 -8.33 -5.96
N ALA A 209 -11.76 -7.32 -6.65
CA ALA A 209 -13.18 -6.97 -6.74
C ALA A 209 -13.48 -6.21 -8.04
N ASP A 210 -14.68 -6.37 -8.56
CA ASP A 210 -15.10 -5.94 -9.90
C ASP A 210 -14.90 -4.45 -10.18
N GLU A 211 -15.07 -3.58 -9.18
CA GLU A 211 -14.84 -2.15 -9.33
C GLU A 211 -13.39 -1.80 -9.66
N TYR A 212 -12.41 -2.59 -9.23
CA TYR A 212 -10.98 -2.33 -9.49
C TYR A 212 -10.54 -2.66 -10.91
N ALA A 213 -11.37 -3.39 -11.64
CA ALA A 213 -11.18 -3.67 -13.07
C ALA A 213 -12.28 -3.03 -13.93
N ASN A 214 -12.98 -2.04 -13.41
CA ASN A 214 -14.07 -1.33 -14.08
C ASN A 214 -15.17 -2.25 -14.69
N LEU A 215 -15.33 -3.45 -14.13
CA LEU A 215 -16.41 -4.38 -14.54
C LEU A 215 -17.77 -3.92 -14.00
N ILE A 216 -17.78 -3.11 -12.97
CA ILE A 216 -18.95 -2.41 -12.44
C ILE A 216 -18.60 -0.94 -12.17
N GLU A 217 -19.53 -0.05 -12.47
CA GLU A 217 -19.40 1.37 -12.12
C GLU A 217 -19.85 1.59 -10.66
N ARG A 218 -18.92 2.08 -9.81
CA ARG A 218 -19.23 2.38 -8.40
C ARG A 218 -19.12 3.86 -8.05
N PHE A 219 -18.10 4.55 -8.56
CA PHE A 219 -17.84 5.98 -8.36
C PHE A 219 -17.30 6.60 -9.65
N GLY A 220 -17.91 6.32 -10.79
CA GLY A 220 -17.36 6.62 -12.10
C GLY A 220 -16.23 5.66 -12.47
N VAL A 221 -15.30 6.11 -13.31
CA VAL A 221 -14.10 5.34 -13.66
C VAL A 221 -13.23 5.14 -12.42
N TRP A 222 -12.92 3.89 -12.09
CA TRP A 222 -12.02 3.55 -11.00
C TRP A 222 -10.59 3.45 -11.52
N LYS A 223 -9.77 4.45 -11.18
CA LYS A 223 -8.36 4.47 -11.56
C LYS A 223 -7.51 3.91 -10.42
N ASP A 224 -6.85 2.81 -10.68
CA ASP A 224 -5.86 2.22 -9.77
C ASP A 224 -4.63 1.76 -10.55
N THR A 225 -3.48 1.80 -9.91
CA THR A 225 -2.21 1.53 -10.55
C THR A 225 -1.50 0.35 -9.92
N GLY A 226 -0.63 -0.28 -10.68
CA GLY A 226 0.20 -1.37 -10.20
C GLY A 226 1.41 -1.62 -11.08
N VAL A 227 2.21 -2.57 -10.65
CA VAL A 227 3.38 -3.02 -11.38
C VAL A 227 3.46 -4.54 -11.42
N ARG A 228 3.99 -5.05 -12.53
CA ARG A 228 4.51 -6.41 -12.66
C ARG A 228 6.02 -6.34 -12.61
N VAL A 229 6.64 -7.21 -11.85
CA VAL A 229 8.09 -7.35 -11.82
C VAL A 229 8.51 -8.76 -12.19
N SER A 230 9.63 -8.86 -12.89
CA SER A 230 10.41 -10.07 -13.11
C SER A 230 11.86 -9.77 -12.71
N GLY A 231 12.57 -10.71 -12.14
CA GLY A 231 13.92 -10.49 -11.63
C GLY A 231 14.03 -10.70 -10.11
N GLU A 232 15.07 -10.17 -9.50
CA GLU A 232 15.34 -10.36 -8.07
C GLU A 232 14.26 -9.78 -7.14
N ALA A 233 13.57 -8.71 -7.55
CA ALA A 233 12.50 -8.12 -6.76
C ALA A 233 11.32 -9.07 -6.50
N VAL A 234 11.11 -10.09 -7.35
CA VAL A 234 10.12 -11.14 -7.13
C VAL A 234 10.38 -11.88 -5.82
N TRP A 235 11.66 -12.14 -5.49
CA TRP A 235 12.03 -12.76 -4.24
C TRP A 235 11.69 -11.90 -3.03
N GLY A 236 11.90 -10.58 -3.11
CA GLY A 236 11.50 -9.65 -2.06
C GLY A 236 9.99 -9.71 -1.76
N LEU A 237 9.14 -9.67 -2.81
CA LEU A 237 7.68 -9.82 -2.66
C LEU A 237 7.29 -11.21 -2.13
N THR A 238 8.00 -12.26 -2.53
CA THR A 238 7.79 -13.62 -2.01
C THR A 238 8.07 -13.68 -0.51
N ILE A 239 9.16 -13.07 -0.03
CA ILE A 239 9.48 -12.97 1.40
C ILE A 239 8.40 -12.22 2.15
N VAL A 240 7.94 -11.07 1.67
CA VAL A 240 6.86 -10.29 2.29
C VAL A 240 5.58 -11.12 2.40
N PHE A 241 5.19 -11.83 1.33
CA PHE A 241 4.05 -12.74 1.38
C PHE A 241 4.23 -13.84 2.43
N LEU A 242 5.37 -14.52 2.44
CA LEU A 242 5.63 -15.62 3.35
C LEU A 242 5.67 -15.18 4.82
N GLN A 243 6.19 -13.99 5.12
CA GLN A 243 6.15 -13.38 6.45
C GLN A 243 4.71 -13.21 6.95
N MET A 244 3.82 -12.67 6.11
CA MET A 244 2.41 -12.49 6.45
C MET A 244 1.66 -13.81 6.50
N TRP A 245 2.01 -14.74 5.65
CA TRP A 245 1.49 -16.11 5.67
C TRP A 245 1.79 -16.79 7.02
N GLU A 246 3.03 -16.75 7.47
CA GLU A 246 3.45 -17.29 8.76
C GLU A 246 2.81 -16.54 9.93
N ALA A 247 2.72 -15.22 9.85
CA ALA A 247 2.07 -14.38 10.85
C ALA A 247 0.57 -14.67 11.02
N SER A 248 -0.06 -15.26 10.00
CA SER A 248 -1.48 -15.64 10.03
C SER A 248 -1.73 -17.01 10.67
N SER A 249 -0.68 -17.73 11.09
CA SER A 249 -0.75 -19.03 11.75
C SER A 249 -0.14 -18.99 13.14
N THR A 250 -0.58 -19.92 13.97
CA THR A 250 0.07 -20.24 15.26
C THR A 250 0.87 -21.53 15.20
N ASP A 251 0.96 -22.14 14.01
CA ASP A 251 1.76 -23.33 13.79
C ASP A 251 3.25 -23.01 14.01
N PRO A 252 4.00 -23.78 14.81
CA PRO A 252 5.42 -23.56 15.00
C PRO A 252 6.27 -23.99 13.80
N GLU A 253 5.74 -24.77 12.86
CA GLU A 253 6.47 -25.22 11.67
C GLU A 253 6.45 -24.12 10.60
N HIS A 254 7.65 -23.68 10.22
CA HIS A 254 7.81 -22.74 9.12
C HIS A 254 7.71 -23.43 7.76
N VAL A 255 7.10 -22.74 6.80
CA VAL A 255 7.25 -23.13 5.39
C VAL A 255 8.72 -22.94 5.00
N GLY A 256 9.28 -23.86 4.25
CA GLY A 256 10.67 -23.75 3.80
C GLY A 256 10.80 -22.60 2.79
N TYR A 257 11.22 -21.41 3.24
CA TYR A 257 11.31 -20.22 2.39
C TYR A 257 12.07 -20.48 1.09
N LEU A 258 13.25 -21.12 1.18
CA LEU A 258 14.12 -21.39 0.03
C LEU A 258 13.49 -22.29 -1.05
N ARG A 259 12.44 -23.03 -0.74
CA ARG A 259 11.73 -23.83 -1.75
C ARG A 259 10.97 -22.96 -2.78
N TYR A 260 10.67 -21.69 -2.41
CA TYR A 260 10.02 -20.73 -3.27
C TYR A 260 11.03 -19.83 -4.00
N ARG A 261 12.32 -20.03 -3.75
CA ARG A 261 13.38 -19.25 -4.40
C ARG A 261 13.66 -19.80 -5.78
N VAL A 262 13.48 -18.98 -6.78
CA VAL A 262 13.87 -19.24 -8.16
C VAL A 262 14.94 -18.25 -8.56
N MET A 263 15.97 -18.72 -9.27
CA MET A 263 16.99 -17.82 -9.80
C MET A 263 16.39 -17.01 -10.95
N PRO A 264 16.51 -15.68 -10.90
CA PRO A 264 15.90 -14.83 -11.93
C PRO A 264 16.62 -14.97 -13.26
N GLU A 265 15.84 -14.95 -14.34
CA GLU A 265 16.35 -14.92 -15.72
C GLU A 265 16.30 -13.50 -16.32
N SER A 266 15.78 -12.51 -15.57
CA SER A 266 15.60 -11.14 -16.06
C SER A 266 16.93 -10.46 -16.33
N THR A 267 16.95 -9.70 -17.43
CA THR A 267 18.05 -8.84 -17.84
C THR A 267 17.62 -7.37 -17.90
N GLY A 268 16.56 -6.99 -17.18
CA GLY A 268 16.09 -5.63 -17.09
C GLY A 268 17.14 -4.69 -16.46
N ASP A 269 16.88 -3.40 -16.53
CA ASP A 269 17.79 -2.34 -16.08
C ASP A 269 17.30 -1.58 -14.85
N THR A 270 16.12 -1.94 -14.34
CA THR A 270 15.50 -1.26 -13.20
C THR A 270 16.07 -1.76 -11.87
N TYR A 271 16.49 -0.82 -11.04
CA TYR A 271 16.80 -1.07 -9.64
C TYR A 271 15.52 -1.03 -8.80
N CYS A 272 15.35 -1.99 -7.90
CA CYS A 272 14.16 -2.10 -7.05
C CYS A 272 14.52 -2.34 -5.57
N HIS A 273 13.75 -1.71 -4.68
CA HIS A 273 13.61 -2.14 -3.29
C HIS A 273 12.15 -2.54 -3.04
N VAL A 274 11.93 -3.75 -2.58
CA VAL A 274 10.63 -4.14 -2.05
C VAL A 274 10.52 -3.63 -0.63
N ILE A 275 9.64 -2.67 -0.40
CA ILE A 275 9.42 -2.06 0.90
C ILE A 275 8.14 -2.61 1.53
N SER A 276 8.19 -2.94 2.81
CA SER A 276 7.01 -3.32 3.58
C SER A 276 7.13 -2.86 5.02
N ASP A 277 6.02 -2.48 5.62
CA ASP A 277 5.98 -2.01 7.00
C ASP A 277 4.62 -2.31 7.62
N GLY A 278 4.55 -2.14 8.93
CA GLY A 278 3.30 -2.31 9.65
C GLY A 278 3.37 -1.95 11.12
N PRO A 279 2.24 -2.00 11.81
CA PRO A 279 2.10 -1.52 13.19
C PRO A 279 2.97 -2.26 14.20
N ALA A 280 3.42 -3.48 13.93
CA ALA A 280 4.33 -4.21 14.81
C ALA A 280 5.72 -3.57 14.88
N ASN A 281 6.13 -2.85 13.82
CA ASN A 281 7.42 -2.17 13.71
C ASN A 281 7.47 -0.78 14.36
N ASN A 282 6.33 -0.25 14.81
CA ASN A 282 6.27 1.06 15.46
C ASN A 282 7.19 1.12 16.71
N PRO A 283 7.98 2.20 16.95
CA PRO A 283 7.83 3.53 16.32
C PRO A 283 8.70 3.78 15.09
N PHE A 284 9.40 2.78 14.60
CA PHE A 284 10.19 2.93 13.39
C PHE A 284 9.31 3.03 12.19
N ASN A 285 8.88 3.76 11.49
CA ASN A 285 8.01 3.74 10.32
C ASN A 285 8.84 3.96 9.05
N PRO A 286 9.56 2.95 8.57
CA PRO A 286 10.49 3.12 7.46
C PRO A 286 9.79 3.59 6.19
N ILE A 287 8.57 3.15 5.91
CA ILE A 287 7.81 3.59 4.73
C ILE A 287 7.52 5.10 4.79
N GLU A 288 7.02 5.63 5.91
CA GLU A 288 6.80 7.07 6.06
C GLU A 288 8.11 7.85 5.90
N SER A 289 9.20 7.32 6.45
CA SER A 289 10.53 7.92 6.31
C SER A 289 11.02 7.93 4.87
N ILE A 290 10.79 6.87 4.09
CA ILE A 290 11.14 6.77 2.66
C ILE A 290 10.34 7.82 1.86
N TYR A 291 9.02 7.90 2.05
CA TYR A 291 8.18 8.91 1.41
C TYR A 291 8.68 10.33 1.72
N ASN A 292 9.00 10.59 2.99
CA ASN A 292 9.53 11.91 3.37
C ASN A 292 10.90 12.19 2.75
N GLN A 293 11.78 11.19 2.61
CA GLN A 293 13.06 11.36 1.93
C GLN A 293 12.87 11.63 0.44
N MET A 294 11.92 10.98 -0.25
CA MET A 294 11.59 11.32 -1.64
C MET A 294 11.16 12.78 -1.77
N ILE A 295 10.34 13.28 -0.84
CA ILE A 295 9.93 14.69 -0.80
C ILE A 295 11.14 15.62 -0.55
N MET A 296 12.01 15.25 0.37
CA MET A 296 13.15 16.09 0.77
C MET A 296 14.24 16.15 -0.30
N TYR A 297 14.45 15.05 -1.03
CA TYR A 297 15.53 14.95 -2.02
C TYR A 297 15.09 15.26 -3.46
N SER A 298 13.78 15.50 -3.70
CA SER A 298 13.30 15.97 -5.00
C SER A 298 13.85 17.35 -5.34
N ASP A 299 14.31 17.54 -6.58
CA ASP A 299 14.89 18.80 -7.06
C ASP A 299 14.08 19.40 -8.23
N GLU A 300 13.56 18.60 -9.15
CA GLU A 300 12.84 19.08 -10.33
C GLU A 300 11.33 19.00 -10.15
N TYR A 301 10.82 17.79 -9.88
CA TYR A 301 9.39 17.55 -9.72
C TYR A 301 9.08 16.48 -8.67
N LEU A 302 7.90 16.60 -8.10
CA LEU A 302 7.33 15.64 -7.15
C LEU A 302 5.84 15.45 -7.46
N TYR A 303 5.48 14.31 -8.01
CA TYR A 303 4.11 13.97 -8.35
C TYR A 303 3.59 12.86 -7.44
N ILE A 304 2.40 13.06 -6.91
CA ILE A 304 1.78 12.15 -5.93
C ILE A 304 0.35 11.86 -6.35
N THR A 305 -0.04 10.58 -6.29
CA THR A 305 -1.45 10.19 -6.32
C THR A 305 -1.79 9.45 -5.04
N THR A 306 -2.85 9.88 -4.38
CA THR A 306 -3.38 9.21 -3.18
C THR A 306 -4.89 9.40 -3.05
N PRO A 307 -5.67 8.36 -2.71
CA PRO A 307 -7.10 8.52 -2.45
C PRO A 307 -7.39 9.33 -1.18
N TYR A 308 -6.44 9.35 -0.24
CA TYR A 308 -6.58 10.01 1.06
C TYR A 308 -5.33 10.83 1.38
N LEU A 309 -5.50 12.14 1.47
CA LEU A 309 -4.43 13.08 1.85
C LEU A 309 -4.65 13.52 3.31
N VAL A 310 -4.30 12.63 4.24
CA VAL A 310 -4.45 12.85 5.70
C VAL A 310 -3.09 12.68 6.36
N ILE A 311 -2.22 13.66 6.11
CA ILE A 311 -0.81 13.66 6.48
C ILE A 311 -0.56 14.42 7.79
N GLU A 312 0.46 14.00 8.54
CA GLU A 312 0.93 14.71 9.73
C GLU A 312 1.64 16.03 9.34
N ASP A 313 1.72 16.95 10.30
CA ASP A 313 2.31 18.28 10.07
C ASP A 313 3.76 18.22 9.56
N TYR A 314 4.52 17.22 9.98
CA TYR A 314 5.89 17.00 9.53
C TYR A 314 5.97 16.77 8.00
N MET A 315 5.20 15.84 7.47
CA MET A 315 5.19 15.54 6.04
C MET A 315 4.60 16.72 5.23
N LYS A 316 3.58 17.38 5.78
CA LYS A 316 3.02 18.60 5.19
C LYS A 316 4.09 19.70 5.08
N GLN A 317 4.88 19.91 6.12
CA GLN A 317 5.96 20.87 6.11
C GLN A 317 7.03 20.52 5.06
N SER A 318 7.38 19.24 4.93
CA SER A 318 8.34 18.78 3.91
C SER A 318 7.85 19.05 2.49
N LEU A 319 6.55 18.85 2.20
CA LEU A 319 5.94 19.19 0.90
C LEU A 319 6.02 20.70 0.62
N ILE A 320 5.71 21.53 1.62
CA ILE A 320 5.81 22.99 1.53
C ILE A 320 7.26 23.42 1.24
N GLU A 321 8.21 22.86 1.96
CA GLU A 321 9.64 23.17 1.76
C GLU A 321 10.13 22.72 0.37
N ALA A 322 9.64 21.60 -0.16
CA ALA A 322 9.93 21.19 -1.53
C ALA A 322 9.44 22.23 -2.54
N ALA A 323 8.19 22.68 -2.44
CA ALA A 323 7.64 23.73 -3.29
C ALA A 323 8.41 25.07 -3.15
N GLN A 324 8.80 25.44 -1.92
CA GLN A 324 9.59 26.65 -1.66
C GLN A 324 11.02 26.58 -2.22
N ARG A 325 11.58 25.37 -2.36
CA ARG A 325 12.86 25.15 -3.09
C ARG A 325 12.71 25.27 -4.60
N GLY A 326 11.48 25.35 -5.13
CA GLY A 326 11.20 25.45 -6.55
C GLY A 326 10.83 24.14 -7.25
N VAL A 327 10.63 23.07 -6.49
CA VAL A 327 10.17 21.79 -7.01
C VAL A 327 8.72 21.91 -7.51
N ASP A 328 8.40 21.38 -8.69
CA ASP A 328 7.03 21.28 -9.22
C ASP A 328 6.25 20.19 -8.46
N VAL A 329 5.61 20.56 -7.36
CA VAL A 329 4.85 19.63 -6.51
C VAL A 329 3.40 19.57 -6.97
N ARG A 330 2.96 18.37 -7.41
CA ARG A 330 1.57 18.11 -7.85
C ARG A 330 0.98 16.91 -7.13
N ILE A 331 -0.27 17.04 -6.67
CA ILE A 331 -0.97 15.99 -5.94
C ILE A 331 -2.31 15.72 -6.60
N ILE A 332 -2.58 14.44 -6.93
CA ILE A 332 -3.87 13.98 -7.46
C ILE A 332 -4.66 13.30 -6.34
N THR A 333 -5.93 13.70 -6.19
CA THR A 333 -6.87 13.07 -5.26
C THR A 333 -8.22 12.82 -5.96
N PRO A 334 -9.14 12.01 -5.39
CA PRO A 334 -10.44 11.80 -6.00
C PRO A 334 -11.32 13.06 -5.94
N SER A 335 -12.05 13.37 -7.02
CA SER A 335 -13.15 14.34 -6.99
C SER A 335 -14.38 13.73 -6.28
N ILE A 336 -14.71 12.48 -6.60
CA ILE A 336 -15.82 11.72 -6.00
C ILE A 336 -15.27 10.87 -4.86
N PRO A 337 -15.61 11.13 -3.58
CA PRO A 337 -15.08 10.37 -2.47
C PRO A 337 -15.86 9.08 -2.21
N ASP A 338 -15.15 8.01 -1.85
CA ASP A 338 -15.75 6.79 -1.26
C ASP A 338 -16.11 7.00 0.22
N LYS A 339 -15.36 7.85 0.93
CA LYS A 339 -15.52 8.18 2.36
C LYS A 339 -15.64 9.68 2.56
N LYS A 340 -16.86 10.18 2.81
CA LYS A 340 -17.15 11.62 2.95
C LYS A 340 -16.34 12.30 4.05
N LEU A 341 -16.13 11.65 5.20
CA LEU A 341 -15.37 12.21 6.32
C LEU A 341 -13.88 12.37 5.97
N VAL A 342 -13.29 11.40 5.27
CA VAL A 342 -11.89 11.46 4.83
C VAL A 342 -11.71 12.56 3.79
N LYS A 343 -12.68 12.78 2.89
CA LYS A 343 -12.62 13.90 1.93
C LYS A 343 -12.61 15.26 2.64
N ILE A 344 -13.36 15.42 3.73
CA ILE A 344 -13.34 16.66 4.53
C ILE A 344 -11.93 16.90 5.11
N LEU A 345 -11.26 15.85 5.60
CA LEU A 345 -9.89 15.95 6.09
C LEU A 345 -8.88 16.25 4.98
N THR A 346 -9.07 15.64 3.81
CA THR A 346 -8.28 15.94 2.60
C THR A 346 -8.41 17.42 2.24
N TYR A 347 -9.63 17.98 2.23
CA TYR A 347 -9.86 19.41 2.00
C TYR A 347 -9.23 20.33 3.04
N TYR A 348 -9.19 19.89 4.30
CA TYR A 348 -8.49 20.64 5.36
C TYR A 348 -7.01 20.83 5.00
N ASN A 349 -6.34 19.79 4.51
CA ASN A 349 -4.93 19.84 4.15
C ASN A 349 -4.64 20.67 2.89
N TYR A 350 -5.59 20.80 1.95
CA TYR A 350 -5.40 21.58 0.74
C TYR A 350 -4.99 23.01 1.02
N GLY A 351 -5.59 23.66 2.00
CA GLY A 351 -5.43 25.09 2.22
C GLY A 351 -4.01 25.54 2.46
N SER A 352 -3.26 24.83 3.29
CA SER A 352 -1.86 25.13 3.55
C SER A 352 -0.97 24.82 2.34
N LEU A 353 -1.26 23.74 1.62
CA LEU A 353 -0.50 23.30 0.45
C LEU A 353 -0.70 24.25 -0.74
N LEU A 354 -1.95 24.54 -1.08
CA LEU A 354 -2.31 25.48 -2.17
C LEU A 354 -1.73 26.88 -1.96
N LYS A 355 -1.72 27.36 -0.70
CA LYS A 355 -1.18 28.67 -0.35
C LYS A 355 0.31 28.80 -0.66
N GLU A 356 1.05 27.74 -0.54
CA GLU A 356 2.50 27.68 -0.75
C GLU A 356 2.86 27.21 -2.18
N GLY A 357 1.88 27.20 -3.12
CA GLY A 357 2.12 26.95 -4.54
C GLY A 357 2.09 25.49 -4.95
N ILE A 358 1.75 24.57 -4.06
CA ILE A 358 1.54 23.16 -4.43
C ILE A 358 0.25 23.06 -5.24
N ARG A 359 0.34 22.36 -6.38
CA ARG A 359 -0.79 22.19 -7.29
C ARG A 359 -1.57 20.93 -6.93
N ILE A 360 -2.88 21.07 -6.73
CA ILE A 360 -3.76 19.95 -6.37
C ILE A 360 -4.76 19.72 -7.47
N TYR A 361 -4.87 18.47 -7.89
CA TYR A 361 -5.74 18.00 -8.97
C TYR A 361 -6.78 17.03 -8.42
N GLU A 362 -8.03 17.24 -8.77
CA GLU A 362 -9.13 16.32 -8.46
C GLU A 362 -9.52 15.53 -9.70
N TYR A 363 -9.28 14.22 -9.69
CA TYR A 363 -9.59 13.32 -10.80
C TYR A 363 -11.09 13.31 -11.08
N THR A 364 -11.51 13.86 -12.24
CA THR A 364 -12.92 14.08 -12.56
C THR A 364 -13.67 12.90 -13.17
N PRO A 365 -13.03 11.96 -13.90
CA PRO A 365 -13.76 10.82 -14.46
C PRO A 365 -14.36 9.88 -13.42
N GLY A 366 -13.84 9.91 -12.17
CA GLY A 366 -14.34 9.02 -11.12
C GLY A 366 -13.51 9.02 -9.86
N PHE A 367 -13.22 7.82 -9.35
CA PHE A 367 -12.46 7.62 -8.11
C PHE A 367 -11.04 7.17 -8.41
N VAL A 368 -10.06 8.01 -8.09
CA VAL A 368 -8.65 7.61 -8.12
C VAL A 368 -8.29 6.92 -6.82
N HIS A 369 -7.91 5.64 -6.91
CA HIS A 369 -7.46 4.82 -5.79
C HIS A 369 -5.98 4.45 -5.88
N ALA A 370 -5.27 4.93 -6.91
CA ALA A 370 -3.84 4.75 -7.08
C ALA A 370 -3.04 5.34 -5.91
N LYS A 371 -1.93 4.70 -5.55
CA LYS A 371 -1.00 5.12 -4.52
C LYS A 371 0.39 5.07 -5.11
N GLN A 372 0.88 6.24 -5.48
CA GLN A 372 2.19 6.36 -6.12
C GLN A 372 2.81 7.73 -5.85
N ILE A 373 4.11 7.75 -5.84
CA ILE A 373 4.95 8.94 -5.76
C ILE A 373 6.06 8.84 -6.80
N LEU A 374 6.34 9.92 -7.49
CA LEU A 374 7.34 10.00 -8.54
C LEU A 374 8.18 11.26 -8.38
N THR A 375 9.50 11.09 -8.48
CA THR A 375 10.49 12.16 -8.62
C THR A 375 11.36 11.90 -9.85
N GLU A 376 12.26 12.81 -10.15
CA GLU A 376 13.27 12.61 -11.20
C GLU A 376 14.20 11.41 -10.97
N ASP A 377 14.41 11.03 -9.71
CA ASP A 377 15.35 9.97 -9.33
C ASP A 377 14.67 8.59 -9.17
N ALA A 378 13.40 8.56 -8.76
CA ALA A 378 12.74 7.30 -8.42
C ALA A 378 11.21 7.40 -8.37
N ALA A 379 10.57 6.25 -8.35
CA ALA A 379 9.13 6.12 -8.12
C ALA A 379 8.81 5.05 -7.06
N ILE A 380 7.68 5.19 -6.36
CA ILE A 380 7.06 4.12 -5.58
C ILE A 380 5.66 3.88 -6.10
N VAL A 381 5.33 2.60 -6.33
CA VAL A 381 3.98 2.12 -6.62
C VAL A 381 3.66 1.01 -5.62
N GLY A 382 2.46 1.04 -5.04
CA GLY A 382 2.10 0.01 -4.06
C GLY A 382 0.73 0.23 -3.43
N THR A 383 0.63 -0.18 -2.17
CA THR A 383 -0.63 -0.18 -1.43
C THR A 383 -0.80 1.04 -0.51
N ILE A 384 0.24 1.86 -0.38
CA ILE A 384 0.49 2.83 0.68
C ILE A 384 -0.26 4.14 0.41
N ASN A 385 -1.34 4.42 1.15
CA ASN A 385 -1.97 5.74 1.11
C ASN A 385 -1.14 6.77 1.89
N MET A 386 -1.26 8.05 1.53
CA MET A 386 -0.70 9.13 2.33
C MET A 386 -1.64 9.50 3.48
N ASP A 387 -1.80 8.55 4.40
CA ASP A 387 -2.61 8.74 5.60
C ASP A 387 -2.00 8.03 6.82
N TYR A 388 -2.45 8.47 8.00
CA TYR A 388 -1.99 7.91 9.27
C TYR A 388 -2.26 6.40 9.38
N ARG A 389 -3.35 5.91 8.79
CA ARG A 389 -3.72 4.50 8.86
C ARG A 389 -2.73 3.63 8.12
N SER A 390 -2.32 4.02 6.92
CA SER A 390 -1.30 3.31 6.15
C SER A 390 0.07 3.33 6.83
N TYR A 391 0.49 4.48 7.38
CA TYR A 391 1.81 4.56 8.00
C TYR A 391 1.92 3.88 9.37
N TYR A 392 0.83 3.77 10.14
CA TYR A 392 0.91 3.33 11.55
C TYR A 392 0.03 2.15 11.93
N LEU A 393 -0.99 1.81 11.13
CA LEU A 393 -2.04 0.88 11.54
C LEU A 393 -2.26 -0.29 10.59
N HIS A 394 -1.73 -0.23 9.36
CA HIS A 394 -1.83 -1.28 8.37
C HIS A 394 -0.46 -1.89 8.04
N TYR A 395 -0.47 -3.16 7.62
CA TYR A 395 0.64 -3.78 6.93
C TYR A 395 0.53 -3.43 5.46
N GLU A 396 1.50 -2.71 4.95
CA GLU A 396 1.55 -2.18 3.59
C GLU A 396 2.75 -2.74 2.85
N ASN A 397 2.72 -2.71 1.52
CA ASN A 397 3.87 -2.96 0.69
C ASN A 397 3.91 -2.05 -0.52
N GLY A 398 5.09 -1.90 -1.09
CA GLY A 398 5.31 -1.17 -2.33
C GLY A 398 6.66 -1.53 -2.92
N ILE A 399 6.90 -1.05 -4.12
CA ILE A 399 8.19 -1.16 -4.78
C ILE A 399 8.70 0.24 -5.05
N TRP A 400 9.85 0.57 -4.46
CA TRP A 400 10.66 1.70 -4.86
C TRP A 400 11.48 1.28 -6.08
N MET A 401 11.48 2.11 -7.12
CA MET A 401 12.08 1.79 -8.40
C MET A 401 12.87 2.97 -8.92
N SER A 402 14.06 2.69 -9.49
CA SER A 402 14.86 3.66 -10.24
C SER A 402 15.28 3.04 -11.57
N GLY A 403 14.86 3.66 -12.66
CA GLY A 403 15.11 3.24 -14.04
C GLY A 403 14.39 4.18 -15.00
N GLU A 404 15.08 4.58 -16.06
CA GLU A 404 14.60 5.63 -16.98
C GLU A 404 13.23 5.31 -17.58
N GLN A 405 13.06 4.07 -18.10
CA GLN A 405 11.83 3.68 -18.78
C GLN A 405 10.62 3.65 -17.83
N ILE A 406 10.78 3.05 -16.65
CA ILE A 406 9.66 2.92 -15.70
C ILE A 406 9.24 4.27 -15.15
N GLN A 407 10.17 5.18 -14.87
CA GLN A 407 9.86 6.53 -14.42
C GLN A 407 9.14 7.32 -15.50
N GLU A 408 9.57 7.19 -16.77
CA GLU A 408 8.90 7.84 -17.89
C GLU A 408 7.49 7.31 -18.14
N ASP A 409 7.24 6.00 -17.99
CA ASP A 409 5.90 5.43 -18.14
C ASP A 409 4.96 5.93 -17.02
N ILE A 410 5.43 5.99 -15.78
CA ILE A 410 4.69 6.55 -14.66
C ILE A 410 4.45 8.06 -14.88
N ARG A 411 5.46 8.80 -15.37
CA ARG A 411 5.34 10.24 -15.65
C ARG A 411 4.30 10.53 -16.73
N LYS A 412 4.25 9.72 -17.79
CA LYS A 412 3.21 9.82 -18.83
C LYS A 412 1.81 9.65 -18.27
N ASP A 413 1.63 8.66 -17.38
CA ASP A 413 0.33 8.44 -16.73
C ASP A 413 -0.06 9.62 -15.83
N PHE A 414 0.89 10.19 -15.07
CA PHE A 414 0.64 11.40 -14.29
C PHE A 414 0.19 12.55 -15.18
N CYS A 415 0.90 12.81 -16.31
CA CYS A 415 0.56 13.87 -17.23
C CYS A 415 -0.84 13.69 -17.83
N ALA A 416 -1.19 12.49 -18.29
CA ALA A 416 -2.52 12.18 -18.79
C ALA A 416 -3.59 12.36 -17.71
N THR A 417 -3.30 11.94 -16.47
CA THR A 417 -4.25 12.09 -15.36
C THR A 417 -4.44 13.55 -14.94
N PHE A 418 -3.42 14.42 -15.06
CA PHE A 418 -3.58 15.86 -14.84
C PHE A 418 -4.53 16.48 -15.87
N GLU A 419 -4.46 16.07 -17.14
CA GLU A 419 -5.35 16.55 -18.20
C GLU A 419 -6.82 16.17 -17.96
N GLU A 420 -7.06 14.99 -17.33
CA GLU A 420 -8.40 14.51 -16.98
C GLU A 420 -8.90 15.06 -15.64
N SER A 421 -8.10 15.84 -14.93
CA SER A 421 -8.40 16.32 -13.58
C SER A 421 -8.72 17.81 -13.54
N HIS A 422 -9.50 18.21 -12.55
CA HIS A 422 -9.73 19.61 -12.24
C HIS A 422 -8.62 20.13 -11.31
N GLU A 423 -7.89 21.17 -11.74
CA GLU A 423 -6.90 21.83 -10.87
C GLU A 423 -7.62 22.77 -9.90
N VAL A 424 -7.50 22.49 -8.61
CA VAL A 424 -8.15 23.24 -7.54
C VAL A 424 -7.35 24.51 -7.24
N SER A 425 -7.97 25.68 -7.40
CA SER A 425 -7.33 26.94 -7.02
C SER A 425 -7.47 27.25 -5.53
N TYR A 426 -6.52 28.05 -4.98
CA TYR A 426 -6.62 28.52 -3.59
C TYR A 426 -7.90 29.33 -3.33
N GLU A 427 -8.33 30.17 -4.28
CA GLU A 427 -9.55 30.99 -4.17
C GLU A 427 -10.81 30.12 -4.17
N GLU A 428 -10.88 29.08 -4.98
CA GLU A 428 -11.95 28.09 -4.97
C GLU A 428 -12.04 27.40 -3.62
N TRP A 429 -10.93 26.88 -3.12
CA TRP A 429 -10.86 26.25 -1.79
C TRP A 429 -11.26 27.24 -0.68
N LYS A 430 -10.79 28.47 -0.73
CA LYS A 430 -11.09 29.53 0.25
C LYS A 430 -12.58 29.88 0.29
N ASN A 431 -13.26 29.83 -0.86
CA ASN A 431 -14.67 30.15 -1.01
C ASN A 431 -15.61 28.96 -0.75
N ARG A 432 -15.09 27.79 -0.29
CA ARG A 432 -15.91 26.63 0.05
C ARG A 432 -16.94 26.95 1.15
N PRO A 433 -18.07 26.21 1.24
CA PRO A 433 -19.13 26.48 2.21
C PRO A 433 -18.64 26.65 3.64
N ARG A 434 -19.11 27.67 4.34
CA ARG A 434 -18.68 28.04 5.71
C ARG A 434 -18.74 26.89 6.70
N ARG A 435 -19.73 25.97 6.54
CA ARG A 435 -19.87 24.77 7.40
C ARG A 435 -18.59 23.93 7.44
N TYR A 436 -17.89 23.78 6.33
CA TYR A 436 -16.64 23.02 6.26
C TYR A 436 -15.53 23.70 7.05
N LYS A 437 -15.43 25.02 7.01
CA LYS A 437 -14.42 25.80 7.76
C LYS A 437 -14.50 25.60 9.28
N PHE A 438 -15.68 25.21 9.82
CA PHE A 438 -15.87 24.89 11.23
C PHE A 438 -15.69 23.40 11.53
N ILE A 439 -16.15 22.52 10.64
CA ILE A 439 -16.12 21.07 10.85
C ILE A 439 -14.70 20.50 10.64
N GLU A 440 -13.98 20.99 9.64
CA GLU A 440 -12.65 20.50 9.27
C GLU A 440 -11.63 20.54 10.43
N PRO A 441 -11.43 21.66 11.17
CA PRO A 441 -10.48 21.69 12.27
C PRO A 441 -10.85 20.74 13.42
N VAL A 442 -12.17 20.59 13.68
CA VAL A 442 -12.66 19.67 14.71
C VAL A 442 -12.40 18.22 14.29
N LEU A 443 -12.70 17.86 13.03
CA LEU A 443 -12.42 16.52 12.52
C LEU A 443 -10.92 16.25 12.46
N ASN A 444 -10.11 17.26 12.12
CA ASN A 444 -8.65 17.10 12.05
C ASN A 444 -8.04 16.72 13.41
N LEU A 445 -8.60 17.20 14.51
CA LEU A 445 -8.18 16.77 15.85
C LEU A 445 -8.33 15.25 16.06
N PHE A 446 -9.25 14.62 15.32
CA PHE A 446 -9.54 13.19 15.40
C PHE A 446 -9.11 12.42 14.14
N SER A 447 -8.41 13.07 13.21
CA SER A 447 -7.99 12.48 11.93
C SER A 447 -7.24 11.15 12.08
N ILE A 448 -6.47 11.02 13.13
CA ILE A 448 -5.69 9.83 13.49
C ILE A 448 -6.57 8.65 13.97
N LEU A 449 -7.81 8.93 14.38
CA LEU A 449 -8.75 7.90 14.83
C LEU A 449 -9.68 7.41 13.70
N LEU A 450 -9.68 8.12 12.56
CA LEU A 450 -10.48 7.83 11.36
C LEU A 450 -9.70 7.06 10.32
#